data_b023cd9961addb19e692b9a9d3a96eee
#
_entry.id   b023cd9961addb19e692b9a9d3a96eee
#
_cell.length_a   1.000
_cell.length_b   1.000
_cell.length_c   1.000
_cell.angle_alpha   90.00
_cell.angle_beta   90.00
_cell.angle_gamma   90.00
#
_symmetry.space_group_name_H-M   'P 1'
#
loop_
_entity.id
_entity.type
_entity.pdbx_description
1 polymer ?
#
loop_
_entity_poly.entity_id
_entity_poly.type
_entity_poly.pdbx_seq_one_letter_code
_entity_poly.pdbx_strand_id
1 'polypeptide(L)'
;MDANQHIYIIGNGVIAKGLAVALALNGKKVTIIRGSVDGEDDDQENINVSSGDQDVSAAITISTFANHSTLNGLILLANKSFGNEKLAESLMRYGKDLPIVFLQNGLGIEDAFISKGFTQLYRCVLMTTSQALENKKDVRLKVVGPSPVGTIKGSNEELKQIIAQINTDLFPFRSEENIQPFVWKKVITNCVFNSICPLLEIDNGVFHRNEAALALGKKVITECIAVANANGIALTVDELVQNVFNISKASDGQKISTYQDILNKRETEIETLNFAISKLGNLSGQDLSFTLMLGEITKLKSELFRE
;
A
#
# COMPACT_ATOMS: atom_id res chain seq x y z
N MET A 1 -18.87 -16.75 1.69
CA MET A 1 -17.98 -16.61 2.87
C MET A 1 -18.84 -16.40 4.12
N ASP A 2 -18.48 -17.00 5.24
CA ASP A 2 -19.19 -16.81 6.51
C ASP A 2 -18.91 -15.37 7.01
N ALA A 3 -19.96 -14.65 7.45
CA ALA A 3 -19.86 -13.29 7.97
C ALA A 3 -18.96 -13.16 9.22
N ASN A 4 -18.63 -14.27 9.86
CA ASN A 4 -17.77 -14.39 11.04
C ASN A 4 -16.40 -15.01 10.75
N GLN A 5 -15.98 -15.06 9.48
CA GLN A 5 -14.68 -15.61 9.11
C GLN A 5 -13.54 -14.77 9.73
N HIS A 6 -12.49 -15.45 10.19
CA HIS A 6 -11.31 -14.79 10.78
C HIS A 6 -10.60 -13.92 9.76
N ILE A 7 -10.09 -12.77 10.17
CA ILE A 7 -9.31 -11.85 9.33
C ILE A 7 -7.87 -11.86 9.83
N TYR A 8 -6.94 -12.21 8.95
CA TYR A 8 -5.50 -12.18 9.22
C TYR A 8 -4.88 -10.99 8.48
N ILE A 9 -4.25 -10.08 9.21
CA ILE A 9 -3.52 -8.94 8.64
C ILE A 9 -2.04 -9.25 8.69
N ILE A 10 -1.41 -9.43 7.52
CA ILE A 10 0.02 -9.71 7.45
C ILE A 10 0.80 -8.41 7.41
N GLY A 11 1.68 -8.22 8.40
CA GLY A 11 2.43 -7.00 8.65
C GLY A 11 1.98 -6.28 9.91
N ASN A 12 2.93 -5.75 10.70
CA ASN A 12 2.68 -5.05 11.98
C ASN A 12 2.99 -3.54 11.88
N GLY A 13 2.70 -2.95 10.71
CA GLY A 13 2.84 -1.52 10.47
C GLY A 13 1.62 -0.70 10.88
N VAL A 14 1.73 0.62 10.75
CA VAL A 14 0.65 1.56 11.16
C VAL A 14 -0.68 1.33 10.44
N ILE A 15 -0.66 0.93 9.17
CA ILE A 15 -1.89 0.56 8.41
C ILE A 15 -2.52 -0.69 9.03
N ALA A 16 -1.73 -1.74 9.30
CA ALA A 16 -2.21 -2.98 9.89
C ALA A 16 -2.85 -2.73 11.27
N LYS A 17 -2.18 -1.96 12.12
CA LYS A 17 -2.66 -1.61 13.46
C LYS A 17 -3.97 -0.83 13.41
N GLY A 18 -4.03 0.23 12.60
CA GLY A 18 -5.25 1.03 12.45
C GLY A 18 -6.43 0.22 11.91
N LEU A 19 -6.19 -0.63 10.90
CA LEU A 19 -7.21 -1.50 10.33
C LEU A 19 -7.67 -2.59 11.32
N ALA A 20 -6.75 -3.19 12.08
CA ALA A 20 -7.08 -4.20 13.08
C ALA A 20 -8.01 -3.64 14.16
N VAL A 21 -7.73 -2.43 14.68
CA VAL A 21 -8.60 -1.75 15.65
C VAL A 21 -9.97 -1.47 15.03
N ALA A 22 -10.02 -0.94 13.80
CA ALA A 22 -11.28 -0.66 13.12
C ALA A 22 -12.16 -1.92 12.97
N LEU A 23 -11.56 -3.04 12.60
CA LEU A 23 -12.26 -4.32 12.45
C LEU A 23 -12.69 -4.92 13.80
N ALA A 24 -11.82 -4.89 14.80
CA ALA A 24 -12.13 -5.42 16.14
C ALA A 24 -13.30 -4.67 16.79
N LEU A 25 -13.36 -3.34 16.67
CA LEU A 25 -14.47 -2.51 17.15
C LEU A 25 -15.80 -2.82 16.44
N ASN A 26 -15.73 -3.38 15.22
CA ASN A 26 -16.90 -3.87 14.48
C ASN A 26 -17.18 -5.36 14.71
N GLY A 27 -16.66 -5.92 15.80
CA GLY A 27 -16.94 -7.31 16.23
C GLY A 27 -16.27 -8.39 15.37
N LYS A 28 -15.28 -8.03 14.53
CA LYS A 28 -14.56 -9.01 13.71
C LYS A 28 -13.45 -9.68 14.51
N LYS A 29 -13.24 -10.98 14.26
CA LYS A 29 -12.07 -11.71 14.77
C LYS A 29 -10.85 -11.36 13.92
N VAL A 30 -9.87 -10.69 14.52
CA VAL A 30 -8.69 -10.17 13.82
C VAL A 30 -7.41 -10.61 14.52
N THR A 31 -6.44 -11.04 13.73
CA THR A 31 -5.08 -11.30 14.19
C THR A 31 -4.08 -10.62 13.25
N ILE A 32 -3.14 -9.89 13.80
CA ILE A 32 -1.98 -9.39 13.05
C ILE A 32 -0.92 -10.49 13.05
N ILE A 33 -0.41 -10.85 11.85
CA ILE A 33 0.70 -11.79 11.69
C ILE A 33 1.97 -11.00 11.33
N ARG A 34 3.04 -11.17 12.11
CA ARG A 34 4.36 -10.62 11.79
C ARG A 34 4.95 -11.41 10.62
N GLY A 35 5.13 -10.79 9.47
CA GLY A 35 5.63 -11.46 8.26
C GLY A 35 7.14 -11.68 8.23
N SER A 36 7.91 -10.96 9.07
CA SER A 36 9.37 -10.97 9.08
C SER A 36 10.00 -11.71 10.28
N VAL A 37 9.19 -12.11 11.26
CA VAL A 37 9.63 -12.80 12.47
C VAL A 37 8.77 -14.03 12.62
N ASP A 38 9.37 -15.16 12.97
CA ASP A 38 8.65 -16.42 13.21
C ASP A 38 9.12 -17.08 14.51
N GLY A 39 8.27 -17.93 15.10
CA GLY A 39 8.58 -18.68 16.31
C GLY A 39 8.47 -17.91 17.63
N GLU A 40 7.88 -16.72 17.63
CA GLU A 40 7.52 -16.00 18.85
C GLU A 40 6.12 -16.38 19.32
N ASP A 41 5.88 -16.32 20.64
CA ASP A 41 4.56 -16.52 21.23
C ASP A 41 3.58 -15.42 20.81
N ASP A 42 2.30 -15.72 20.88
CA ASP A 42 1.23 -14.74 20.68
C ASP A 42 1.26 -13.69 21.78
N ASP A 43 1.08 -12.43 21.39
CA ASP A 43 1.01 -11.29 22.29
C ASP A 43 -0.33 -10.55 22.13
N GLN A 44 -0.73 -9.84 23.18
CA GLN A 44 -1.90 -8.96 23.18
C GLN A 44 -1.42 -7.51 23.30
N GLU A 45 -1.59 -6.73 22.25
CA GLU A 45 -1.25 -5.32 22.24
C GLU A 45 -2.51 -4.46 22.28
N ASN A 46 -2.65 -3.60 23.30
CA ASN A 46 -3.70 -2.57 23.27
C ASN A 46 -3.23 -1.40 22.38
N ILE A 47 -3.93 -1.18 21.28
CA ILE A 47 -3.57 -0.19 20.26
C ILE A 47 -4.59 0.94 20.29
N ASN A 48 -4.11 2.18 20.46
CA ASN A 48 -4.94 3.38 20.37
C ASN A 48 -4.88 3.94 18.94
N VAL A 49 -6.03 4.36 18.45
CA VAL A 49 -6.19 4.96 17.11
C VAL A 49 -6.91 6.29 17.25
N SER A 50 -6.29 7.37 16.77
CA SER A 50 -6.94 8.66 16.62
C SER A 50 -7.28 8.93 15.15
N SER A 51 -8.52 9.37 14.88
CA SER A 51 -9.01 9.72 13.55
C SER A 51 -9.99 10.90 13.63
N GLY A 52 -9.59 12.08 13.15
CA GLY A 52 -10.33 13.31 13.39
C GLY A 52 -10.45 13.57 14.89
N ASP A 53 -11.68 13.73 15.38
CA ASP A 53 -12.01 13.96 16.80
C ASP A 53 -12.28 12.65 17.57
N GLN A 54 -12.06 11.49 16.95
CA GLN A 54 -12.30 10.17 17.57
C GLN A 54 -10.99 9.57 18.06
N ASP A 55 -10.97 9.18 19.34
CA ASP A 55 -9.93 8.35 19.94
C ASP A 55 -10.56 7.03 20.38
N VAL A 56 -10.08 5.94 19.81
CA VAL A 56 -10.59 4.59 20.06
C VAL A 56 -9.45 3.63 20.33
N SER A 57 -9.72 2.50 21.00
CA SER A 57 -8.71 1.47 21.24
C SER A 57 -9.30 0.07 21.22
N ALA A 58 -8.46 -0.90 20.91
CA ALA A 58 -8.80 -2.32 21.03
C ALA A 58 -7.57 -3.15 21.39
N ALA A 59 -7.79 -4.25 22.10
CA ALA A 59 -6.78 -5.28 22.31
C ALA A 59 -6.71 -6.17 21.08
N ILE A 60 -5.53 -6.23 20.45
CA ILE A 60 -5.29 -6.96 19.20
C ILE A 60 -4.28 -8.07 19.44
N THR A 61 -4.62 -9.29 19.00
CA THR A 61 -3.67 -10.41 18.99
C THR A 61 -2.61 -10.19 17.90
N ILE A 62 -1.35 -10.26 18.29
CA ILE A 62 -0.20 -10.25 17.39
C ILE A 62 0.48 -11.61 17.45
N SER A 63 0.60 -12.26 16.32
CA SER A 63 1.06 -13.64 16.18
C SER A 63 2.14 -13.78 15.11
N THR A 64 2.63 -14.99 14.92
CA THR A 64 3.54 -15.38 13.84
C THR A 64 2.98 -16.57 13.05
N PHE A 65 3.53 -16.84 11.87
CA PHE A 65 3.06 -17.97 11.05
C PHE A 65 3.24 -19.33 11.72
N ALA A 66 4.26 -19.50 12.57
CA ALA A 66 4.52 -20.75 13.28
C ALA A 66 3.36 -21.16 14.21
N ASN A 67 2.63 -20.18 14.74
CA ASN A 67 1.52 -20.43 15.69
C ASN A 67 0.21 -20.85 14.98
N HIS A 68 0.20 -20.90 13.65
CA HIS A 68 -0.98 -21.26 12.86
C HIS A 68 -0.73 -22.49 12.00
N SER A 69 -1.37 -23.60 12.34
CA SER A 69 -1.37 -24.80 11.49
C SER A 69 -2.25 -24.65 10.24
N THR A 70 -3.28 -23.81 10.35
CA THR A 70 -4.21 -23.45 9.25
C THR A 70 -4.53 -21.97 9.30
N LEU A 71 -4.81 -21.35 8.13
CA LEU A 71 -5.34 -20.00 8.02
C LEU A 71 -6.70 -20.07 7.30
N ASN A 72 -7.76 -20.31 8.08
CA ASN A 72 -9.12 -20.36 7.53
C ASN A 72 -9.77 -18.98 7.63
N GLY A 73 -9.51 -18.12 6.63
CA GLY A 73 -10.00 -16.76 6.70
C GLY A 73 -9.58 -15.86 5.56
N LEU A 74 -9.91 -14.59 5.70
CA LEU A 74 -9.50 -13.53 4.79
C LEU A 74 -8.10 -13.03 5.15
N ILE A 75 -7.23 -12.91 4.17
CA ILE A 75 -5.87 -12.39 4.34
C ILE A 75 -5.80 -10.96 3.78
N LEU A 76 -5.35 -10.02 4.61
CA LEU A 76 -5.07 -8.63 4.22
C LEU A 76 -3.56 -8.39 4.27
N LEU A 77 -2.92 -8.11 3.13
CA LEU A 77 -1.48 -7.85 3.06
C LEU A 77 -1.20 -6.36 3.29
N ALA A 78 -0.68 -6.03 4.47
CA ALA A 78 -0.29 -4.68 4.88
C ALA A 78 1.23 -4.55 5.14
N ASN A 79 2.00 -5.60 4.82
CA ASN A 79 3.47 -5.58 4.83
C ASN A 79 4.02 -4.86 3.59
N LYS A 80 5.32 -4.55 3.60
CA LYS A 80 6.02 -4.02 2.42
C LYS A 80 6.09 -5.06 1.30
N SER A 81 5.97 -4.62 0.05
CA SER A 81 5.83 -5.48 -1.14
C SER A 81 7.08 -6.29 -1.51
N PHE A 82 8.28 -5.85 -1.12
CA PHE A 82 9.54 -6.53 -1.45
C PHE A 82 9.66 -7.95 -0.86
N GLY A 83 8.83 -8.30 0.15
CA GLY A 83 8.76 -9.65 0.73
C GLY A 83 7.77 -10.61 0.06
N ASN A 84 7.04 -10.20 -1.00
CA ASN A 84 5.91 -10.93 -1.53
C ASN A 84 6.28 -12.31 -2.13
N GLU A 85 7.48 -12.49 -2.70
CA GLU A 85 7.91 -13.79 -3.23
C GLU A 85 7.97 -14.86 -2.12
N LYS A 86 8.69 -14.55 -1.03
CA LYS A 86 8.80 -15.44 0.14
C LYS A 86 7.46 -15.62 0.84
N LEU A 87 6.66 -14.57 0.90
CA LEU A 87 5.34 -14.61 1.53
C LEU A 87 4.38 -15.53 0.75
N ALA A 88 4.36 -15.42 -0.58
CA ALA A 88 3.56 -16.29 -1.43
C ALA A 88 3.96 -17.77 -1.26
N GLU A 89 5.28 -18.06 -1.16
CA GLU A 89 5.78 -19.42 -0.84
C GLU A 89 5.27 -19.91 0.52
N SER A 90 5.38 -19.08 1.53
CA SER A 90 4.94 -19.43 2.89
C SER A 90 3.44 -19.69 2.96
N LEU A 91 2.63 -18.94 2.19
CA LEU A 91 1.18 -19.07 2.18
C LEU A 91 0.68 -20.30 1.41
N MET A 92 1.48 -20.86 0.49
CA MET A 92 1.08 -22.07 -0.26
C MET A 92 0.69 -23.24 0.65
N ARG A 93 1.32 -23.37 1.82
CA ARG A 93 1.02 -24.44 2.78
C ARG A 93 -0.40 -24.40 3.36
N TYR A 94 -1.05 -23.22 3.30
CA TYR A 94 -2.40 -23.03 3.80
C TYR A 94 -3.49 -23.14 2.71
N GLY A 95 -3.10 -23.32 1.46
CA GLY A 95 -4.00 -23.42 0.31
C GLY A 95 -3.86 -22.23 -0.66
N LYS A 96 -4.25 -22.46 -1.92
CA LYS A 96 -4.16 -21.46 -2.99
C LYS A 96 -5.49 -20.75 -3.27
N ASP A 97 -6.54 -21.16 -2.61
CA ASP A 97 -7.89 -20.62 -2.66
C ASP A 97 -8.22 -19.63 -1.53
N LEU A 98 -7.19 -19.28 -0.73
CA LEU A 98 -7.29 -18.25 0.29
C LEU A 98 -7.58 -16.89 -0.35
N PRO A 99 -8.63 -16.17 0.10
CA PRO A 99 -8.88 -14.81 -0.37
C PRO A 99 -7.82 -13.84 0.17
N ILE A 100 -7.13 -13.17 -0.73
CA ILE A 100 -6.04 -12.24 -0.40
C ILE A 100 -6.35 -10.85 -0.94
N VAL A 101 -6.36 -9.85 -0.07
CA VAL A 101 -6.46 -8.43 -0.43
C VAL A 101 -5.11 -7.75 -0.26
N PHE A 102 -4.56 -7.21 -1.33
CA PHE A 102 -3.32 -6.44 -1.32
C PHE A 102 -3.60 -4.99 -0.96
N LEU A 103 -3.15 -4.55 0.22
CA LEU A 103 -3.19 -3.15 0.66
C LEU A 103 -1.89 -2.40 0.33
N GLN A 104 -0.92 -3.09 -0.20
CA GLN A 104 0.43 -2.63 -0.54
C GLN A 104 0.42 -1.65 -1.72
N ASN A 105 1.43 -0.77 -1.81
CA ASN A 105 1.63 0.11 -2.96
C ASN A 105 2.49 -0.58 -4.04
N GLY A 106 2.42 -0.05 -5.27
CA GLY A 106 3.30 -0.45 -6.38
C GLY A 106 2.57 -1.20 -7.50
N LEU A 107 3.26 -1.55 -8.57
CA LEU A 107 2.80 -2.41 -9.67
C LEU A 107 3.45 -3.79 -9.55
N GLY A 108 2.77 -4.81 -10.07
CA GLY A 108 3.28 -6.19 -10.10
C GLY A 108 3.40 -6.87 -8.73
N ILE A 109 2.80 -6.30 -7.70
CA ILE A 109 2.88 -6.86 -6.33
C ILE A 109 2.11 -8.17 -6.20
N GLU A 110 1.20 -8.47 -7.12
CA GLU A 110 0.41 -9.68 -7.22
C GLU A 110 1.14 -10.82 -7.96
N ASP A 111 2.17 -10.51 -8.75
CA ASP A 111 2.80 -11.45 -9.70
C ASP A 111 3.30 -12.73 -9.05
N ALA A 112 3.92 -12.62 -7.88
CA ALA A 112 4.38 -13.77 -7.12
C ALA A 112 3.24 -14.73 -6.75
N PHE A 113 2.09 -14.20 -6.39
CA PHE A 113 0.91 -14.99 -6.02
C PHE A 113 0.24 -15.60 -7.26
N ILE A 114 0.15 -14.82 -8.35
CA ILE A 114 -0.39 -15.31 -9.64
C ILE A 114 0.46 -16.47 -10.16
N SER A 115 1.79 -16.33 -10.16
CA SER A 115 2.72 -17.36 -10.65
C SER A 115 2.68 -18.64 -9.83
N LYS A 116 2.42 -18.55 -8.52
CA LYS A 116 2.25 -19.70 -7.62
C LYS A 116 0.83 -20.31 -7.65
N GLY A 117 -0.07 -19.73 -8.46
CA GLY A 117 -1.39 -20.29 -8.75
C GLY A 117 -2.47 -19.97 -7.72
N PHE A 118 -2.35 -18.90 -6.92
CA PHE A 118 -3.44 -18.42 -6.08
C PHE A 118 -4.64 -17.99 -6.94
N THR A 119 -5.87 -18.22 -6.44
CA THR A 119 -7.10 -18.10 -7.24
C THR A 119 -8.00 -16.94 -6.81
N GLN A 120 -7.85 -16.40 -5.59
CA GLN A 120 -8.68 -15.33 -5.05
C GLN A 120 -7.80 -14.14 -4.64
N LEU A 121 -7.54 -13.23 -5.59
CA LEU A 121 -6.64 -12.09 -5.43
C LEU A 121 -7.38 -10.79 -5.70
N TYR A 122 -7.32 -9.87 -4.75
CA TYR A 122 -8.02 -8.59 -4.81
C TYR A 122 -7.04 -7.46 -4.51
N ARG A 123 -7.14 -6.38 -5.26
CA ARG A 123 -6.28 -5.22 -5.14
C ARG A 123 -7.00 -4.06 -4.48
N CYS A 124 -6.42 -3.50 -3.44
CA CYS A 124 -6.87 -2.25 -2.82
C CYS A 124 -5.98 -1.08 -3.21
N VAL A 125 -6.57 0.08 -3.39
CA VAL A 125 -5.87 1.37 -3.42
C VAL A 125 -6.26 2.16 -2.18
N LEU A 126 -5.38 2.15 -1.16
CA LEU A 126 -5.66 2.81 0.10
C LEU A 126 -5.85 4.32 -0.06
N MET A 127 -7.02 4.81 0.40
CA MET A 127 -7.37 6.23 0.53
C MET A 127 -7.32 6.70 1.99
N THR A 128 -6.82 5.86 2.88
CA THR A 128 -6.51 6.17 4.27
C THR A 128 -5.00 6.23 4.44
N THR A 129 -4.50 7.31 5.03
CA THR A 129 -3.11 7.44 5.45
C THR A 129 -2.98 7.20 6.94
N SER A 130 -1.82 6.72 7.37
CA SER A 130 -1.58 6.35 8.75
C SER A 130 -0.18 6.78 9.17
N GLN A 131 -0.05 7.27 10.41
CA GLN A 131 1.22 7.69 11.01
C GLN A 131 1.33 7.10 12.42
N ALA A 132 2.53 6.65 12.79
CA ALA A 132 2.82 6.30 14.17
C ALA A 132 2.88 7.58 15.03
N LEU A 133 2.34 7.51 16.24
CA LEU A 133 2.54 8.53 17.26
C LEU A 133 3.91 8.30 17.95
N GLU A 134 4.31 9.22 18.85
CA GLU A 134 5.64 9.21 19.48
C GLU A 134 5.99 7.90 20.21
N ASN A 135 5.01 7.25 20.81
CA ASN A 135 5.16 5.95 21.48
C ASN A 135 5.31 4.76 20.52
N LYS A 136 5.25 4.97 19.20
CA LYS A 136 5.34 3.97 18.11
C LYS A 136 4.29 2.85 18.15
N LYS A 137 3.43 2.81 19.14
CA LYS A 137 2.33 1.84 19.29
C LYS A 137 1.03 2.41 18.76
N ASP A 138 0.76 3.65 19.11
CA ASP A 138 -0.47 4.35 18.74
C ASP A 138 -0.40 4.91 17.33
N VAL A 139 -1.56 5.04 16.72
CA VAL A 139 -1.71 5.32 15.29
C VAL A 139 -2.66 6.49 15.09
N ARG A 140 -2.26 7.42 14.24
CA ARG A 140 -3.16 8.45 13.71
C ARG A 140 -3.59 8.07 12.29
N LEU A 141 -4.90 7.96 12.06
CA LEU A 141 -5.50 7.75 10.75
C LEU A 141 -6.02 9.08 10.18
N LYS A 142 -5.85 9.25 8.88
CA LYS A 142 -6.52 10.29 8.10
C LYS A 142 -7.23 9.63 6.93
N VAL A 143 -8.54 9.55 7.01
CA VAL A 143 -9.40 9.01 5.94
C VAL A 143 -9.64 10.11 4.92
N VAL A 144 -9.26 9.88 3.67
CA VAL A 144 -9.50 10.78 2.53
C VAL A 144 -10.82 10.40 1.84
N GLY A 145 -11.15 9.12 1.87
CA GLY A 145 -12.38 8.56 1.30
C GLY A 145 -12.36 7.04 1.35
N PRO A 146 -13.44 6.36 0.89
CA PRO A 146 -13.48 4.91 0.83
C PRO A 146 -12.41 4.36 -0.11
N SER A 147 -11.60 3.43 0.39
CA SER A 147 -10.54 2.75 -0.38
C SER A 147 -11.16 1.79 -1.40
N PRO A 148 -10.95 2.00 -2.72
CA PRO A 148 -11.47 1.09 -3.73
C PRO A 148 -10.71 -0.23 -3.70
N VAL A 149 -11.47 -1.33 -3.82
CA VAL A 149 -10.95 -2.70 -3.95
C VAL A 149 -11.55 -3.34 -5.20
N GLY A 150 -10.72 -3.92 -6.05
CA GLY A 150 -11.15 -4.61 -7.26
C GLY A 150 -10.56 -6.01 -7.40
N THR A 151 -11.15 -6.80 -8.26
CA THR A 151 -10.76 -8.18 -8.53
C THR A 151 -9.56 -8.22 -9.49
N ILE A 152 -8.48 -8.92 -9.08
CA ILE A 152 -7.37 -9.32 -9.97
C ILE A 152 -7.62 -10.74 -10.49
N LYS A 153 -8.00 -11.64 -9.59
CA LYS A 153 -8.38 -13.02 -9.89
C LYS A 153 -9.44 -13.47 -8.90
N GLY A 154 -10.50 -14.11 -9.38
CA GLY A 154 -11.67 -14.46 -8.57
C GLY A 154 -12.95 -13.84 -9.14
N SER A 155 -13.98 -13.70 -8.33
CA SER A 155 -15.28 -13.17 -8.75
C SER A 155 -15.64 -11.84 -8.07
N ASN A 156 -16.48 -11.05 -8.73
CA ASN A 156 -17.04 -9.82 -8.16
C ASN A 156 -18.02 -10.10 -7.00
N GLU A 157 -18.63 -11.29 -6.97
CA GLU A 157 -19.51 -11.66 -5.86
C GLU A 157 -18.71 -11.92 -4.58
N GLU A 158 -17.58 -12.62 -4.70
CA GLU A 158 -16.65 -12.79 -3.56
C GLU A 158 -16.09 -11.42 -3.11
N LEU A 159 -15.76 -10.52 -4.05
CA LEU A 159 -15.34 -9.16 -3.70
C LEU A 159 -16.38 -8.44 -2.85
N LYS A 160 -17.67 -8.50 -3.20
CA LYS A 160 -18.74 -7.87 -2.40
C LYS A 160 -18.80 -8.45 -0.99
N GLN A 161 -18.62 -9.77 -0.85
CA GLN A 161 -18.58 -10.43 0.47
C GLN A 161 -17.36 -9.99 1.28
N ILE A 162 -16.19 -9.85 0.64
CA ILE A 162 -14.99 -9.31 1.28
C ILE A 162 -15.22 -7.87 1.77
N ILE A 163 -15.78 -7.00 0.92
CA ILE A 163 -16.07 -5.62 1.31
C ILE A 163 -17.02 -5.57 2.51
N ALA A 164 -18.06 -6.38 2.53
CA ALA A 164 -18.99 -6.46 3.67
C ALA A 164 -18.32 -6.91 4.98
N GLN A 165 -17.19 -7.61 4.90
CA GLN A 165 -16.41 -8.02 6.08
C GLN A 165 -15.45 -6.94 6.57
N ILE A 166 -14.81 -6.18 5.66
CA ILE A 166 -13.72 -5.26 6.02
C ILE A 166 -14.13 -3.79 6.07
N ASN A 167 -15.27 -3.41 5.48
CA ASN A 167 -15.72 -2.03 5.47
C ASN A 167 -16.19 -1.60 6.87
N THR A 168 -15.64 -0.49 7.37
CA THR A 168 -16.01 0.13 8.65
C THR A 168 -16.02 1.65 8.50
N ASP A 169 -16.68 2.36 9.41
CA ASP A 169 -16.69 3.83 9.40
C ASP A 169 -15.29 4.41 9.64
N LEU A 170 -14.50 3.76 10.50
CA LEU A 170 -13.12 4.18 10.82
C LEU A 170 -12.12 3.88 9.70
N PHE A 171 -12.38 2.84 8.89
CA PHE A 171 -11.51 2.44 7.78
C PHE A 171 -12.37 1.97 6.60
N PRO A 172 -12.90 2.91 5.80
CA PRO A 172 -13.89 2.60 4.78
C PRO A 172 -13.29 1.99 3.51
N PHE A 173 -14.01 0.99 2.97
CA PHE A 173 -13.71 0.33 1.70
C PHE A 173 -14.94 0.34 0.79
N ARG A 174 -14.73 0.25 -0.51
CA ARG A 174 -15.77 0.07 -1.52
C ARG A 174 -15.32 -0.89 -2.62
N SER A 175 -16.26 -1.56 -3.26
CA SER A 175 -15.97 -2.34 -4.46
C SER A 175 -15.75 -1.44 -5.67
N GLU A 176 -14.82 -1.86 -6.55
CA GLU A 176 -14.51 -1.19 -7.81
C GLU A 176 -14.42 -2.21 -8.94
N GLU A 177 -15.17 -2.01 -10.01
CA GLU A 177 -15.20 -2.94 -11.14
C GLU A 177 -13.88 -2.94 -11.92
N ASN A 178 -13.32 -1.75 -12.14
CA ASN A 178 -12.03 -1.59 -12.80
C ASN A 178 -11.05 -0.86 -11.90
N ILE A 179 -10.28 -1.62 -11.15
CA ILE A 179 -9.31 -1.08 -10.18
C ILE A 179 -8.05 -0.52 -10.84
N GLN A 180 -7.74 -0.93 -12.09
CA GLN A 180 -6.46 -0.60 -12.72
C GLN A 180 -6.20 0.90 -12.87
N PRO A 181 -7.15 1.75 -13.31
CA PRO A 181 -6.92 3.21 -13.37
C PRO A 181 -6.56 3.81 -12.00
N PHE A 182 -7.14 3.32 -10.91
CA PHE A 182 -6.83 3.78 -9.55
C PHE A 182 -5.42 3.36 -9.12
N VAL A 183 -5.02 2.12 -9.41
CA VAL A 183 -3.67 1.61 -9.14
C VAL A 183 -2.63 2.46 -9.89
N TRP A 184 -2.80 2.62 -11.20
CA TRP A 184 -1.86 3.39 -12.02
C TRP A 184 -1.79 4.85 -11.60
N LYS A 185 -2.93 5.51 -11.36
CA LYS A 185 -2.99 6.89 -10.89
C LYS A 185 -2.21 7.06 -9.59
N LYS A 186 -2.39 6.13 -8.63
CA LYS A 186 -1.66 6.15 -7.36
C LYS A 186 -0.16 5.89 -7.55
N VAL A 187 0.22 4.92 -8.37
CA VAL A 187 1.63 4.60 -8.62
C VAL A 187 2.35 5.76 -9.30
N ILE A 188 1.77 6.37 -10.34
CA ILE A 188 2.35 7.54 -11.01
C ILE A 188 2.53 8.70 -10.03
N THR A 189 1.50 8.99 -9.23
CA THR A 189 1.58 10.00 -8.17
C THR A 189 2.71 9.68 -7.18
N ASN A 190 2.83 8.41 -6.76
CA ASN A 190 3.90 7.97 -5.88
C ASN A 190 5.28 8.06 -6.55
N CYS A 191 5.44 7.77 -7.84
CA CYS A 191 6.70 7.97 -8.57
C CYS A 191 7.19 9.41 -8.48
N VAL A 192 6.28 10.40 -8.47
CA VAL A 192 6.63 11.82 -8.30
C VAL A 192 7.04 12.11 -6.85
N PHE A 193 6.16 11.84 -5.88
CA PHE A 193 6.41 12.20 -4.48
C PHE A 193 7.54 11.39 -3.85
N ASN A 194 7.56 10.07 -4.06
CA ASN A 194 8.48 9.15 -3.40
C ASN A 194 9.91 9.19 -3.98
N SER A 195 10.11 9.81 -5.14
CA SER A 195 11.45 10.07 -5.65
C SER A 195 11.91 11.51 -5.39
N ILE A 196 11.08 12.52 -5.69
CA ILE A 196 11.51 13.93 -5.64
C ILE A 196 11.62 14.43 -4.19
N CYS A 197 10.61 14.19 -3.33
CA CYS A 197 10.61 14.71 -1.96
C CYS A 197 11.80 14.22 -1.12
N PRO A 198 12.15 12.91 -1.12
CA PRO A 198 13.33 12.44 -0.38
C PRO A 198 14.65 12.99 -0.88
N LEU A 199 14.78 13.19 -2.20
CA LEU A 199 16.01 13.73 -2.81
C LEU A 199 16.23 15.20 -2.46
N LEU A 200 15.15 15.97 -2.40
CA LEU A 200 15.18 17.38 -1.99
C LEU A 200 15.12 17.58 -0.47
N GLU A 201 14.93 16.50 0.31
CA GLU A 201 14.76 16.51 1.76
C GLU A 201 13.61 17.41 2.24
N ILE A 202 12.53 17.43 1.46
CA ILE A 202 11.39 18.34 1.65
C ILE A 202 10.09 17.56 1.87
N ASP A 203 9.09 18.24 2.43
CA ASP A 203 7.74 17.72 2.62
C ASP A 203 6.93 17.69 1.31
N ASN A 204 5.76 17.08 1.37
CA ASN A 204 4.86 16.91 0.23
C ASN A 204 4.35 18.23 -0.37
N GLY A 205 4.40 19.34 0.37
CA GLY A 205 3.93 20.65 -0.08
C GLY A 205 4.74 21.27 -1.21
N VAL A 206 5.89 20.69 -1.57
CA VAL A 206 6.80 21.28 -2.57
C VAL A 206 6.13 21.56 -3.91
N PHE A 207 5.24 20.68 -4.38
CA PHE A 207 4.67 20.78 -5.74
C PHE A 207 3.60 21.88 -5.87
N HIS A 208 2.96 22.31 -4.80
CA HIS A 208 2.06 23.46 -4.87
C HIS A 208 2.73 24.78 -4.51
N ARG A 209 3.90 24.73 -3.86
CA ARG A 209 4.67 25.92 -3.45
C ARG A 209 5.76 26.32 -4.44
N ASN A 210 6.20 25.38 -5.32
CA ASN A 210 7.33 25.60 -6.22
C ASN A 210 7.04 25.09 -7.64
N GLU A 211 6.96 26.01 -8.59
CA GLU A 211 6.64 25.71 -9.99
C GLU A 211 7.72 24.83 -10.66
N ALA A 212 9.00 24.99 -10.32
CA ALA A 212 10.07 24.16 -10.88
C ALA A 212 9.98 22.71 -10.41
N ALA A 213 9.60 22.49 -9.13
CA ALA A 213 9.34 21.15 -8.62
C ALA A 213 8.14 20.50 -9.33
N LEU A 214 7.06 21.26 -9.53
CA LEU A 214 5.89 20.77 -10.27
C LEU A 214 6.24 20.47 -11.73
N ALA A 215 7.06 21.31 -12.39
CA ALA A 215 7.53 21.07 -13.74
C ALA A 215 8.38 19.79 -13.85
N LEU A 216 9.23 19.50 -12.86
CA LEU A 216 9.96 18.24 -12.79
C LEU A 216 8.99 17.06 -12.59
N GLY A 217 8.02 17.18 -11.69
CA GLY A 217 6.97 16.18 -11.50
C GLY A 217 6.17 15.92 -12.77
N LYS A 218 5.88 16.96 -13.58
CA LYS A 218 5.20 16.83 -14.87
C LYS A 218 5.99 15.99 -15.87
N LYS A 219 7.33 16.07 -15.89
CA LYS A 219 8.18 15.22 -16.75
C LYS A 219 8.02 13.74 -16.38
N VAL A 220 8.11 13.40 -15.09
CA VAL A 220 7.87 12.02 -14.59
C VAL A 220 6.46 11.55 -14.97
N ILE A 221 5.45 12.39 -14.74
CA ILE A 221 4.05 12.06 -15.09
C ILE A 221 3.93 11.76 -16.58
N THR A 222 4.54 12.57 -17.44
CA THR A 222 4.45 12.41 -18.91
C THR A 222 5.03 11.06 -19.35
N GLU A 223 6.20 10.68 -18.83
CA GLU A 223 6.81 9.37 -19.09
C GLU A 223 5.91 8.22 -18.60
N CYS A 224 5.45 8.29 -17.35
CA CYS A 224 4.60 7.25 -16.76
C CYS A 224 3.24 7.10 -17.48
N ILE A 225 2.64 8.21 -17.94
CA ILE A 225 1.39 8.20 -18.72
C ILE A 225 1.58 7.51 -20.07
N ALA A 226 2.71 7.71 -20.74
CA ALA A 226 3.01 7.02 -22.00
C ALA A 226 2.99 5.50 -21.78
N VAL A 227 3.59 5.02 -20.69
CA VAL A 227 3.56 3.59 -20.32
C VAL A 227 2.16 3.13 -19.96
N ALA A 228 1.40 3.90 -19.17
CA ALA A 228 0.03 3.56 -18.79
C ALA A 228 -0.86 3.38 -20.03
N ASN A 229 -0.81 4.34 -20.95
CA ASN A 229 -1.60 4.30 -22.18
C ASN A 229 -1.18 3.14 -23.11
N ALA A 230 0.12 2.83 -23.19
CA ALA A 230 0.61 1.65 -23.91
C ALA A 230 0.12 0.32 -23.30
N ASN A 231 -0.24 0.32 -22.03
CA ASN A 231 -0.84 -0.83 -21.32
C ASN A 231 -2.38 -0.75 -21.24
N GLY A 232 -3.03 0.09 -22.06
CA GLY A 232 -4.49 0.19 -22.15
C GLY A 232 -5.15 0.97 -20.99
N ILE A 233 -4.39 1.71 -20.20
CA ILE A 233 -4.90 2.53 -19.09
C ILE A 233 -5.01 3.97 -19.55
N ALA A 234 -6.22 4.42 -19.85
CA ALA A 234 -6.48 5.77 -20.33
C ALA A 234 -6.38 6.79 -19.20
N LEU A 235 -5.25 7.50 -19.13
CA LEU A 235 -5.00 8.60 -18.20
C LEU A 235 -4.41 9.79 -18.97
N THR A 236 -4.59 11.01 -18.44
CA THR A 236 -4.04 12.24 -19.04
C THR A 236 -3.01 12.91 -18.13
N VAL A 237 -2.05 13.60 -18.75
CA VAL A 237 -1.00 14.32 -18.02
C VAL A 237 -1.62 15.41 -17.14
N ASP A 238 -2.56 16.19 -17.69
CA ASP A 238 -3.15 17.32 -16.96
C ASP A 238 -3.95 16.87 -15.74
N GLU A 239 -4.69 15.72 -15.85
CA GLU A 239 -5.38 15.13 -14.71
C GLU A 239 -4.41 14.74 -13.59
N LEU A 240 -3.27 14.12 -13.93
CA LEU A 240 -2.28 13.68 -12.95
C LEU A 240 -1.51 14.85 -12.34
N VAL A 241 -1.16 15.88 -13.13
CA VAL A 241 -0.54 17.12 -12.62
C VAL A 241 -1.47 17.80 -11.63
N GLN A 242 -2.77 17.92 -11.96
CA GLN A 242 -3.73 18.50 -11.04
C GLN A 242 -3.91 17.66 -9.78
N ASN A 243 -3.88 16.32 -9.90
CA ASN A 243 -3.93 15.42 -8.75
C ASN A 243 -2.70 15.59 -7.83
N VAL A 244 -1.50 15.66 -8.39
CA VAL A 244 -0.26 15.93 -7.64
C VAL A 244 -0.34 17.27 -6.92
N PHE A 245 -0.78 18.34 -7.60
CA PHE A 245 -0.96 19.66 -7.00
C PHE A 245 -1.94 19.62 -5.81
N ASN A 246 -3.09 18.97 -5.98
CA ASN A 246 -4.12 18.88 -4.93
C ASN A 246 -3.63 18.06 -3.72
N ILE A 247 -2.95 16.93 -3.96
CA ILE A 247 -2.37 16.11 -2.88
C ILE A 247 -1.27 16.89 -2.17
N SER A 248 -0.43 17.60 -2.90
CA SER A 248 0.62 18.46 -2.33
C SER A 248 0.03 19.49 -1.37
N LYS A 249 -1.05 20.15 -1.77
CA LYS A 249 -1.75 21.13 -0.92
C LYS A 249 -2.41 20.48 0.30
N ALA A 250 -3.04 19.31 0.13
CA ALA A 250 -3.75 18.60 1.22
C ALA A 250 -2.80 17.91 2.23
N SER A 251 -1.54 17.68 1.85
CA SER A 251 -0.51 17.05 2.66
C SER A 251 0.71 17.94 2.92
N ASP A 252 0.51 19.25 2.88
CA ASP A 252 1.54 20.25 3.18
C ASP A 252 2.14 20.01 4.58
N GLY A 253 3.45 20.11 4.73
CA GLY A 253 4.17 19.82 5.95
C GLY A 253 4.34 18.33 6.29
N GLN A 254 3.71 17.41 5.54
CA GLN A 254 3.84 15.96 5.76
C GLN A 254 4.97 15.38 4.90
N LYS A 255 5.74 14.45 5.47
CA LYS A 255 6.77 13.70 4.74
C LYS A 255 6.17 12.46 4.10
N ILE A 256 6.47 12.23 2.82
CA ILE A 256 6.05 11.00 2.11
C ILE A 256 6.67 9.75 2.75
N SER A 257 6.02 8.60 2.56
CA SER A 257 6.42 7.32 3.18
C SER A 257 7.87 6.93 2.86
N THR A 258 8.32 7.07 1.61
CA THR A 258 9.70 6.77 1.22
C THR A 258 10.71 7.66 1.96
N TYR A 259 10.41 8.95 2.16
CA TYR A 259 11.28 9.82 2.95
C TYR A 259 11.32 9.40 4.42
N GLN A 260 10.17 9.02 4.98
CA GLN A 260 10.12 8.47 6.34
C GLN A 260 10.89 7.14 6.45
N ASP A 261 10.82 6.26 5.45
CA ASP A 261 11.57 5.01 5.44
C ASP A 261 13.09 5.28 5.43
N ILE A 262 13.58 6.20 4.58
CA ILE A 262 14.99 6.59 4.56
C ILE A 262 15.44 7.15 5.91
N LEU A 263 14.70 8.10 6.51
CA LEU A 263 15.02 8.67 7.81
C LEU A 263 15.04 7.62 8.94
N ASN A 264 14.28 6.55 8.82
CA ASN A 264 14.24 5.46 9.79
C ASN A 264 15.13 4.26 9.39
N LYS A 265 16.03 4.44 8.43
CA LYS A 265 16.96 3.40 7.93
C LYS A 265 16.24 2.11 7.45
N ARG A 266 15.06 2.26 6.85
CA ARG A 266 14.26 1.15 6.32
C ARG A 266 14.37 1.07 4.80
N GLU A 267 14.16 -0.13 4.27
CA GLU A 267 14.03 -0.36 2.84
C GLU A 267 12.79 0.33 2.28
N THR A 268 12.93 0.90 1.07
CA THR A 268 11.85 1.63 0.38
C THR A 268 11.14 0.75 -0.65
N GLU A 269 9.97 1.19 -1.12
CA GLU A 269 9.19 0.49 -2.16
C GLU A 269 9.51 0.99 -3.58
N ILE A 270 10.67 1.60 -3.81
CA ILE A 270 11.03 2.19 -5.11
C ILE A 270 11.02 1.16 -6.26
N GLU A 271 11.29 -0.12 -5.94
CA GLU A 271 11.28 -1.23 -6.91
C GLU A 271 9.90 -1.45 -7.52
N THR A 272 8.84 -1.36 -6.73
CA THR A 272 7.45 -1.53 -7.19
C THR A 272 6.81 -0.22 -7.65
N LEU A 273 7.54 0.89 -7.62
CA LEU A 273 7.16 2.21 -8.10
C LEU A 273 7.93 2.57 -9.38
N ASN A 274 8.99 3.36 -9.27
CA ASN A 274 9.76 3.87 -10.42
C ASN A 274 10.32 2.73 -11.29
N PHE A 275 10.92 1.69 -10.69
CA PHE A 275 11.50 0.60 -11.47
C PHE A 275 10.44 -0.31 -12.10
N ALA A 276 9.28 -0.51 -11.47
CA ALA A 276 8.20 -1.25 -12.08
C ALA A 276 7.66 -0.55 -13.34
N ILE A 277 7.46 0.78 -13.29
CA ILE A 277 7.09 1.58 -14.46
C ILE A 277 8.19 1.52 -15.54
N SER A 278 9.46 1.67 -15.15
CA SER A 278 10.60 1.64 -16.09
C SER A 278 10.73 0.28 -16.78
N LYS A 279 10.49 -0.81 -16.06
CA LYS A 279 10.47 -2.16 -16.63
C LYS A 279 9.38 -2.33 -17.69
N LEU A 280 8.16 -1.87 -17.41
CA LEU A 280 7.04 -1.91 -18.37
C LEU A 280 7.29 -1.00 -19.57
N GLY A 281 7.88 0.18 -19.35
CA GLY A 281 8.22 1.12 -20.42
C GLY A 281 9.27 0.57 -21.38
N ASN A 282 10.30 -0.09 -20.85
CA ASN A 282 11.32 -0.74 -21.69
C ASN A 282 10.70 -1.83 -22.60
N LEU A 283 9.70 -2.57 -22.10
CA LEU A 283 8.99 -3.58 -22.91
C LEU A 283 8.15 -2.96 -24.03
N SER A 284 7.69 -1.72 -23.85
CA SER A 284 6.90 -0.95 -24.83
C SER A 284 7.71 0.09 -25.62
N GLY A 285 9.05 0.11 -25.48
CA GLY A 285 9.95 1.01 -26.22
C GLY A 285 9.81 2.49 -25.82
N GLN A 286 9.36 2.79 -24.61
CA GLN A 286 9.21 4.15 -24.09
C GLN A 286 10.53 4.62 -23.45
N ASP A 287 10.87 5.91 -23.66
CA ASP A 287 11.96 6.56 -22.92
C ASP A 287 11.46 7.04 -21.55
N LEU A 288 12.15 6.62 -20.49
CA LEU A 288 11.79 6.87 -19.09
C LEU A 288 12.97 7.44 -18.30
N SER A 289 13.76 8.29 -18.94
CA SER A 289 15.02 8.81 -18.41
C SER A 289 14.85 9.51 -17.06
N PHE A 290 13.80 10.31 -16.87
CA PHE A 290 13.54 10.98 -15.58
C PHE A 290 13.07 9.99 -14.50
N THR A 291 12.14 9.12 -14.85
CA THR A 291 11.56 8.14 -13.91
C THR A 291 12.61 7.16 -13.41
N LEU A 292 13.45 6.65 -14.32
CA LEU A 292 14.52 5.71 -14.00
C LEU A 292 15.62 6.39 -13.17
N MET A 293 16.15 7.52 -13.61
CA MET A 293 17.23 8.23 -12.92
C MET A 293 16.83 8.64 -11.50
N LEU A 294 15.62 9.19 -11.31
CA LEU A 294 15.12 9.55 -9.98
C LEU A 294 14.94 8.31 -9.10
N GLY A 295 14.52 7.19 -9.68
CA GLY A 295 14.42 5.90 -8.98
C GLY A 295 15.79 5.43 -8.48
N GLU A 296 16.82 5.43 -9.36
CA GLU A 296 18.19 5.02 -9.04
C GLU A 296 18.82 5.88 -7.95
N ILE A 297 18.71 7.22 -8.05
CA ILE A 297 19.25 8.12 -7.04
C ILE A 297 18.53 7.94 -5.70
N THR A 298 17.21 7.72 -5.70
CA THR A 298 16.43 7.47 -4.48
C THR A 298 16.85 6.14 -3.83
N LYS A 299 17.04 5.09 -4.64
CA LYS A 299 17.53 3.78 -4.17
C LYS A 299 18.91 3.92 -3.54
N LEU A 300 19.85 4.56 -4.24
CA LEU A 300 21.20 4.81 -3.74
C LEU A 300 21.18 5.59 -2.42
N LYS A 301 20.38 6.66 -2.35
CA LYS A 301 20.20 7.40 -1.10
C LYS A 301 19.70 6.51 0.03
N SER A 302 18.71 5.66 -0.24
CA SER A 302 18.17 4.71 0.75
C SER A 302 19.22 3.72 1.23
N GLU A 303 20.08 3.23 0.34
CA GLU A 303 21.16 2.28 0.67
C GLU A 303 22.22 2.94 1.55
N LEU A 304 22.71 4.13 1.16
CA LEU A 304 23.70 4.89 1.92
C LEU A 304 23.22 5.29 3.32
N PHE A 305 21.94 5.56 3.51
CA PHE A 305 21.39 5.90 4.84
C PHE A 305 21.17 4.67 5.73
N ARG A 306 21.20 3.46 5.19
CA ARG A 306 21.10 2.22 5.97
C ARG A 306 22.44 1.74 6.53
N GLU A 307 23.53 2.11 5.87
CA GLU A 307 24.89 1.93 6.37
C GLU A 307 25.16 2.84 7.60
#